data_447fb728fb29708fac45c48844925fd2
#
_entry.id   447fb728fb29708fac45c48844925fd2
#
_cell.length_a   1.000
_cell.length_b   1.000
_cell.length_c   1.000
_cell.angle_alpha   90.00
_cell.angle_beta   90.00
_cell.angle_gamma   90.00
#
_symmetry.space_group_name_H-M   'P 1'
#
loop_
_entity.id
_entity.type
_entity.pdbx_description
1 polymer ?
#
loop_
_entity_poly.entity_id
_entity_poly.type
_entity_poly.pdbx_seq_one_letter_code
_entity_poly.pdbx_strand_id
1 'polypeptide(L)'
;MVIVPLIFDVDRYRPQVASLIEEQTGKPAEIGHLALTLIPSLSIRVDDFALRNPSGFPRGYFLKARRIYAVVDAGGLWHHQVVIKSLDLDAPAISLLSDGKGNWNFQSSPSSAETAPDPPGQKPLFTLGAIANVKITKGQLSVASLLPSGQPGQVFVEADGVSSQLRQVDLNAFTQSASNDNMRQDTGGGWLTSFAYAADESGKLVAEGTLASDSVHVLNLVVTNVKTKLRLFPQQVFFDGLDFKCYDGHAEVDLSFSLAGQNPHYNTEAKLGGVNLAKLLDAFPDARGKMTGTLDGTLKLDGEVSQSTDPLEGIRGSGQLSVRKGKLPGLQFNKDLLDLARLAKMGPASGDLGSFSSIAVDFKIANNRINTARAAFVGNGVDIDGSGSLALAGQGSLDYQGVVKVAASQNSLTNILSGLAGATLADGKMAFHFALTGTLQNPKFTLKSGRAGSPLGAITGALAGQMGAASQQQRPANPGQGVTAVPKKKNP
;
A
#
# COMPACT_ATOMS: atom_id res chain seq x y z
N MET A 1 42.66 -42.32 -13.71
CA MET A 1 41.38 -41.63 -13.43
C MET A 1 40.46 -41.91 -14.63
N VAL A 2 39.62 -42.94 -14.54
CA VAL A 2 38.74 -43.34 -15.63
C VAL A 2 37.49 -42.46 -15.57
N ILE A 3 37.38 -41.53 -16.50
CA ILE A 3 36.14 -40.81 -16.75
C ILE A 3 35.25 -41.77 -17.51
N VAL A 4 34.35 -42.45 -16.82
CA VAL A 4 33.24 -43.16 -17.45
C VAL A 4 32.25 -42.06 -17.86
N PRO A 5 32.08 -41.76 -19.14
CA PRO A 5 30.94 -40.97 -19.57
C PRO A 5 29.73 -41.88 -19.40
N LEU A 6 29.06 -41.77 -18.26
CA LEU A 6 27.73 -42.33 -18.11
C LEU A 6 26.83 -41.54 -19.09
N ILE A 7 26.65 -42.11 -20.28
CA ILE A 7 25.65 -41.70 -21.27
C ILE A 7 24.28 -42.14 -20.70
N PHE A 8 23.90 -41.53 -19.58
CA PHE A 8 22.53 -41.64 -19.09
C PHE A 8 21.81 -40.45 -19.71
N ASP A 9 21.09 -40.71 -20.80
CA ASP A 9 20.19 -39.74 -21.38
C ASP A 9 18.99 -39.58 -20.43
N VAL A 10 19.17 -38.67 -19.44
CA VAL A 10 18.12 -38.38 -18.46
C VAL A 10 17.01 -37.55 -19.08
N ASP A 11 17.24 -36.96 -20.26
CA ASP A 11 16.26 -36.10 -20.94
C ASP A 11 15.02 -36.90 -21.36
N ARG A 12 15.14 -38.21 -21.61
CA ARG A 12 14.00 -39.08 -21.88
C ARG A 12 13.01 -39.24 -20.72
N TYR A 13 13.42 -38.88 -19.48
CA TYR A 13 12.56 -38.94 -18.31
C TYR A 13 11.78 -37.68 -18.06
N ARG A 14 11.91 -36.65 -18.92
CA ARG A 14 11.15 -35.38 -18.79
C ARG A 14 9.66 -35.59 -18.56
N PRO A 15 8.93 -36.40 -19.33
CA PRO A 15 7.50 -36.60 -19.13
C PRO A 15 7.17 -37.15 -17.74
N GLN A 16 7.97 -38.10 -17.26
CA GLN A 16 7.78 -38.74 -15.95
C GLN A 16 8.03 -37.73 -14.82
N VAL A 17 9.08 -36.90 -14.94
CA VAL A 17 9.38 -35.86 -13.97
C VAL A 17 8.30 -34.77 -13.99
N ALA A 18 7.80 -34.37 -15.15
CA ALA A 18 6.71 -33.43 -15.28
C ALA A 18 5.43 -33.98 -14.63
N SER A 19 5.04 -35.23 -14.90
CA SER A 19 3.88 -35.88 -14.26
C SER A 19 4.02 -35.94 -12.75
N LEU A 20 5.21 -36.27 -12.24
CA LEU A 20 5.47 -36.30 -10.80
C LEU A 20 5.30 -34.95 -10.16
N ILE A 21 5.81 -33.86 -10.79
CA ILE A 21 5.66 -32.52 -10.29
C ILE A 21 4.17 -32.10 -10.31
N GLU A 22 3.44 -32.45 -11.37
CA GLU A 22 2.02 -32.19 -11.48
C GLU A 22 1.22 -32.92 -10.38
N GLU A 23 1.53 -34.18 -10.12
CA GLU A 23 0.92 -35.00 -9.06
C GLU A 23 1.15 -34.38 -7.68
N GLN A 24 2.37 -33.86 -7.42
CA GLN A 24 2.72 -33.29 -6.13
C GLN A 24 2.24 -31.83 -5.94
N THR A 25 2.16 -31.06 -7.02
CA THR A 25 1.81 -29.63 -6.94
C THR A 25 0.38 -29.31 -7.38
N GLY A 26 -0.30 -30.27 -8.02
CA GLY A 26 -1.60 -30.04 -8.67
C GLY A 26 -1.54 -29.08 -9.87
N LYS A 27 -0.33 -28.84 -10.40
CA LYS A 27 -0.10 -27.88 -11.50
C LYS A 27 0.66 -28.52 -12.64
N PRO A 28 0.17 -28.40 -13.91
CA PRO A 28 0.87 -28.93 -15.06
C PRO A 28 2.28 -28.33 -15.20
N ALA A 29 3.27 -29.20 -15.31
CA ALA A 29 4.67 -28.83 -15.41
C ALA A 29 5.20 -29.00 -16.84
N GLU A 30 5.99 -28.03 -17.29
CA GLU A 30 6.70 -28.05 -18.57
C GLU A 30 8.21 -28.03 -18.30
N ILE A 31 8.96 -28.91 -18.97
CA ILE A 31 10.41 -29.04 -18.84
C ILE A 31 11.01 -28.98 -20.24
N GLY A 32 11.88 -28.00 -20.49
CA GLY A 32 12.57 -27.88 -21.78
C GLY A 32 13.68 -28.92 -21.93
N HIS A 33 14.61 -28.95 -21.00
CA HIS A 33 15.74 -29.91 -21.01
C HIS A 33 16.12 -30.36 -19.60
N LEU A 34 16.47 -31.61 -19.46
CA LEU A 34 16.88 -32.26 -18.22
C LEU A 34 18.32 -32.79 -18.32
N ALA A 35 19.18 -32.40 -17.39
CA ALA A 35 20.55 -32.88 -17.34
C ALA A 35 20.94 -33.32 -15.92
N LEU A 36 21.76 -34.34 -15.82
CA LEU A 36 22.28 -34.89 -14.57
C LEU A 36 23.77 -34.59 -14.44
N THR A 37 24.20 -34.15 -13.27
CA THR A 37 25.60 -33.96 -12.91
C THR A 37 25.90 -34.80 -11.67
N LEU A 38 26.98 -35.57 -11.71
CA LEU A 38 27.33 -36.47 -10.62
C LEU A 38 28.44 -35.92 -9.71
N ILE A 39 29.27 -35.03 -10.19
CA ILE A 39 30.44 -34.48 -9.49
C ILE A 39 30.39 -32.96 -9.52
N PRO A 40 30.59 -32.25 -8.41
CA PRO A 40 30.96 -32.70 -7.06
C PRO A 40 29.82 -33.31 -6.24
N SER A 41 28.58 -33.07 -6.62
CA SER A 41 27.37 -33.61 -5.97
C SER A 41 26.38 -34.05 -7.02
N LEU A 42 25.54 -35.02 -6.68
CA LEU A 42 24.44 -35.42 -7.52
C LEU A 42 23.47 -34.25 -7.64
N SER A 43 23.34 -33.72 -8.86
CA SER A 43 22.44 -32.58 -9.12
C SER A 43 21.71 -32.76 -10.44
N ILE A 44 20.47 -32.29 -10.44
CA ILE A 44 19.59 -32.27 -11.61
C ILE A 44 19.51 -30.82 -12.06
N ARG A 45 19.82 -30.55 -13.33
CA ARG A 45 19.57 -29.25 -13.98
C ARG A 45 18.35 -29.39 -14.85
N VAL A 46 17.45 -28.43 -14.68
CA VAL A 46 16.24 -28.27 -15.49
C VAL A 46 16.34 -26.91 -16.19
N ASP A 47 16.38 -26.91 -17.50
CA ASP A 47 16.34 -25.69 -18.31
C ASP A 47 14.91 -25.47 -18.83
N ASP A 48 14.49 -24.20 -18.91
CA ASP A 48 13.16 -23.76 -19.40
C ASP A 48 12.00 -24.44 -18.66
N PHE A 49 12.04 -24.33 -17.34
CA PHE A 49 11.00 -24.87 -16.46
C PHE A 49 9.80 -23.92 -16.39
N ALA A 50 8.59 -24.48 -16.44
CA ALA A 50 7.38 -23.72 -16.17
C ALA A 50 6.32 -24.56 -15.45
N LEU A 51 5.60 -23.92 -14.53
CA LEU A 51 4.38 -24.43 -13.93
C LEU A 51 3.20 -23.57 -14.40
N ARG A 52 2.18 -24.21 -14.94
CA ARG A 52 0.96 -23.51 -15.34
C ARG A 52 0.09 -23.17 -14.13
N ASN A 53 -0.80 -22.21 -14.33
CA ASN A 53 -1.85 -21.96 -13.33
C ASN A 53 -2.75 -23.19 -13.17
N PRO A 54 -3.27 -23.44 -11.94
CA PRO A 54 -4.22 -24.53 -11.72
C PRO A 54 -5.56 -24.24 -12.39
N SER A 55 -6.42 -25.26 -12.45
CA SER A 55 -7.81 -25.12 -12.89
C SER A 55 -8.55 -24.07 -12.04
N GLY A 56 -9.39 -23.24 -12.67
CA GLY A 56 -10.07 -22.10 -12.01
C GLY A 56 -9.35 -20.77 -12.16
N PHE A 57 -8.10 -20.75 -12.62
CA PHE A 57 -7.35 -19.53 -12.93
C PHE A 57 -7.16 -19.35 -14.45
N PRO A 58 -6.90 -18.13 -14.93
CA PRO A 58 -6.65 -17.86 -16.35
C PRO A 58 -5.50 -18.70 -16.90
N ARG A 59 -5.57 -19.02 -18.19
CA ARG A 59 -4.46 -19.68 -18.87
C ARG A 59 -3.20 -18.82 -18.76
N GLY A 60 -2.12 -19.40 -18.26
CA GLY A 60 -0.86 -18.72 -18.00
C GLY A 60 0.03 -19.55 -17.09
N TYR A 61 1.04 -18.91 -16.57
CA TYR A 61 2.05 -19.57 -15.75
C TYR A 61 2.06 -18.97 -14.35
N PHE A 62 2.05 -19.85 -13.36
CA PHE A 62 2.33 -19.52 -11.97
C PHE A 62 3.83 -19.23 -11.76
N LEU A 63 4.68 -20.10 -12.35
CA LEU A 63 6.12 -19.99 -12.24
C LEU A 63 6.74 -20.28 -13.60
N LYS A 64 7.71 -19.47 -14.02
CA LYS A 64 8.68 -19.77 -15.07
C LYS A 64 10.08 -19.60 -14.50
N ALA A 65 11.01 -20.47 -14.83
CA ALA A 65 12.40 -20.31 -14.47
C ALA A 65 13.28 -20.68 -15.66
N ARG A 66 14.24 -19.83 -15.98
CA ARG A 66 15.20 -20.11 -17.05
C ARG A 66 15.99 -21.37 -16.73
N ARG A 67 16.35 -21.55 -15.46
CA ARG A 67 17.12 -22.71 -15.01
C ARG A 67 16.84 -23.01 -13.55
N ILE A 68 16.76 -24.28 -13.25
CA ILE A 68 16.67 -24.80 -11.88
C ILE A 68 17.81 -25.78 -11.67
N TYR A 69 18.53 -25.65 -10.56
CA TYR A 69 19.48 -26.66 -10.08
C TYR A 69 18.96 -27.26 -8.78
N ALA A 70 18.75 -28.56 -8.79
CA ALA A 70 18.36 -29.33 -7.61
C ALA A 70 19.51 -30.25 -7.20
N VAL A 71 20.08 -30.04 -6.02
CA VAL A 71 21.03 -30.97 -5.42
C VAL A 71 20.25 -32.00 -4.66
N VAL A 72 20.46 -33.28 -5.03
CA VAL A 72 19.75 -34.44 -4.51
C VAL A 72 20.63 -35.23 -3.56
N ASP A 73 20.04 -35.81 -2.51
CA ASP A 73 20.75 -36.74 -1.64
C ASP A 73 20.92 -38.10 -2.31
N ALA A 74 22.16 -38.47 -2.58
CA ALA A 74 22.47 -39.76 -3.16
C ALA A 74 22.06 -40.97 -2.26
N GLY A 75 22.07 -40.77 -0.93
CA GLY A 75 21.62 -41.79 0.03
C GLY A 75 20.13 -42.07 -0.03
N GLY A 76 19.32 -41.05 -0.26
CA GLY A 76 17.88 -41.18 -0.43
C GLY A 76 17.49 -42.02 -1.64
N LEU A 77 18.23 -41.91 -2.75
CA LEU A 77 17.96 -42.68 -3.97
C LEU A 77 18.12 -44.19 -3.74
N TRP A 78 19.03 -44.60 -2.87
CA TRP A 78 19.20 -45.98 -2.50
C TRP A 78 17.98 -46.59 -1.79
N HIS A 79 17.20 -45.73 -1.17
CA HIS A 79 15.94 -46.07 -0.50
C HIS A 79 14.68 -45.70 -1.33
N HIS A 80 14.83 -45.45 -2.63
CA HIS A 80 13.77 -45.00 -3.53
C HIS A 80 13.11 -43.70 -3.09
N GLN A 81 13.86 -42.83 -2.39
CA GLN A 81 13.40 -41.51 -1.96
C GLN A 81 14.25 -40.43 -2.63
N VAL A 82 13.62 -39.47 -3.29
CA VAL A 82 14.28 -38.29 -3.79
C VAL A 82 14.21 -37.20 -2.73
N VAL A 83 15.32 -36.91 -2.06
CA VAL A 83 15.47 -35.86 -1.08
C VAL A 83 16.25 -34.71 -1.72
N ILE A 84 15.61 -33.55 -1.91
CA ILE A 84 16.24 -32.36 -2.45
C ILE A 84 16.89 -31.59 -1.30
N LYS A 85 18.23 -31.48 -1.32
CA LYS A 85 18.99 -30.74 -0.31
C LYS A 85 18.97 -29.24 -0.58
N SER A 86 19.15 -28.84 -1.84
CA SER A 86 19.07 -27.45 -2.24
C SER A 86 18.41 -27.28 -3.59
N LEU A 87 17.74 -26.14 -3.76
CA LEU A 87 17.07 -25.75 -4.99
C LEU A 87 17.49 -24.31 -5.34
N ASP A 88 18.20 -24.15 -6.44
CA ASP A 88 18.61 -22.84 -6.94
C ASP A 88 17.80 -22.50 -8.19
N LEU A 89 17.04 -21.39 -8.14
CA LEU A 89 16.24 -20.88 -9.26
C LEU A 89 16.94 -19.65 -9.86
N ASP A 90 17.27 -19.73 -11.15
CA ASP A 90 17.87 -18.62 -11.89
C ASP A 90 16.81 -17.94 -12.74
N ALA A 91 16.67 -16.64 -12.51
CA ALA A 91 15.70 -15.75 -13.15
C ALA A 91 14.26 -16.30 -13.16
N PRO A 92 13.70 -16.73 -12.01
CA PRO A 92 12.31 -17.14 -11.98
C PRO A 92 11.39 -15.93 -12.13
N ALA A 93 10.31 -16.10 -12.89
CA ALA A 93 9.17 -15.20 -12.93
C ALA A 93 7.99 -15.88 -12.23
N ILE A 94 7.54 -15.30 -11.13
CA ILE A 94 6.46 -15.81 -10.29
C ILE A 94 5.26 -14.86 -10.43
N SER A 95 4.10 -15.42 -10.77
CA SER A 95 2.84 -14.66 -10.88
C SER A 95 1.82 -15.20 -9.89
N LEU A 96 1.54 -14.41 -8.85
CA LEU A 96 0.55 -14.71 -7.83
C LEU A 96 -0.78 -14.08 -8.21
N LEU A 97 -1.82 -14.91 -8.33
CA LEU A 97 -3.16 -14.49 -8.68
C LEU A 97 -4.13 -14.88 -7.57
N SER A 98 -4.94 -13.93 -7.11
CA SER A 98 -6.07 -14.17 -6.22
C SER A 98 -7.38 -14.14 -7.02
N ASP A 99 -8.30 -15.07 -6.75
CA ASP A 99 -9.63 -15.08 -7.36
C ASP A 99 -10.61 -14.11 -6.68
N GLY A 100 -10.17 -13.44 -5.61
CA GLY A 100 -10.99 -12.53 -4.82
C GLY A 100 -12.03 -13.23 -3.92
N LYS A 101 -11.98 -14.54 -3.85
CA LYS A 101 -12.81 -15.36 -2.95
C LYS A 101 -11.98 -16.05 -1.87
N GLY A 102 -10.70 -15.67 -1.76
CA GLY A 102 -9.74 -16.23 -0.82
C GLY A 102 -8.86 -17.34 -1.41
N ASN A 103 -9.03 -17.71 -2.69
CA ASN A 103 -8.18 -18.70 -3.31
C ASN A 103 -7.05 -18.02 -4.09
N TRP A 104 -5.88 -18.62 -4.04
CA TRP A 104 -4.68 -18.19 -4.74
C TRP A 104 -4.19 -19.28 -5.69
N ASN A 105 -3.60 -18.88 -6.82
CA ASN A 105 -3.08 -19.83 -7.79
C ASN A 105 -1.87 -20.66 -7.30
N PHE A 106 -1.25 -20.28 -6.19
CA PHE A 106 -0.20 -21.10 -5.56
C PHE A 106 -0.77 -22.24 -4.69
N GLN A 107 -2.01 -22.12 -4.20
CA GLN A 107 -2.66 -23.18 -3.45
C GLN A 107 -2.93 -24.38 -4.37
N SER A 108 -2.78 -25.57 -3.84
CA SER A 108 -3.22 -26.77 -4.55
C SER A 108 -4.73 -26.84 -4.49
N SER A 109 -5.40 -26.86 -5.65
CA SER A 109 -6.80 -27.28 -5.67
C SER A 109 -6.82 -28.75 -5.21
N PRO A 110 -7.73 -29.13 -4.29
CA PRO A 110 -7.94 -30.54 -4.07
C PRO A 110 -8.32 -31.13 -5.42
N SER A 111 -7.44 -31.98 -5.96
CA SER A 111 -7.75 -32.72 -7.17
C SER A 111 -9.07 -33.42 -6.93
N SER A 112 -10.08 -33.15 -7.75
CA SER A 112 -11.32 -33.92 -7.82
C SER A 112 -11.12 -35.32 -8.43
N ALA A 113 -9.89 -35.81 -8.45
CA ALA A 113 -9.63 -37.23 -8.49
C ALA A 113 -10.13 -37.76 -7.14
N GLU A 114 -11.40 -38.21 -7.09
CA GLU A 114 -11.76 -39.31 -6.20
C GLU A 114 -10.62 -40.29 -6.29
N THR A 115 -9.78 -40.27 -5.27
CA THR A 115 -8.69 -41.22 -5.14
C THR A 115 -9.36 -42.55 -5.03
N ALA A 116 -9.40 -43.31 -6.12
CA ALA A 116 -9.56 -44.74 -6.02
C ALA A 116 -8.53 -45.16 -4.96
N PRO A 117 -8.93 -45.89 -3.91
CA PRO A 117 -8.02 -46.25 -2.84
C PRO A 117 -6.80 -46.93 -3.47
N ASP A 118 -5.64 -46.36 -3.23
CA ASP A 118 -4.36 -46.92 -3.67
C ASP A 118 -4.35 -48.40 -3.33
N PRO A 119 -3.96 -49.29 -4.26
CA PRO A 119 -3.84 -50.71 -3.95
C PRO A 119 -2.88 -50.85 -2.77
N PRO A 120 -3.25 -51.57 -1.71
CA PRO A 120 -2.49 -51.63 -0.49
C PRO A 120 -1.09 -52.19 -0.79
N GLY A 121 -0.04 -51.36 -0.63
CA GLY A 121 1.35 -51.78 -0.73
C GLY A 121 2.28 -50.97 -1.64
N GLN A 122 1.79 -50.02 -2.47
CA GLN A 122 2.69 -49.18 -3.26
C GLN A 122 2.93 -47.85 -2.50
N LYS A 123 4.09 -47.74 -1.85
CA LYS A 123 4.58 -46.44 -1.39
C LYS A 123 4.89 -45.59 -2.62
N PRO A 124 4.52 -44.29 -2.62
CA PRO A 124 4.88 -43.40 -3.72
C PRO A 124 6.39 -43.45 -3.94
N LEU A 125 6.83 -43.64 -5.19
CA LEU A 125 8.24 -43.79 -5.58
C LEU A 125 9.07 -42.55 -5.22
N PHE A 126 8.42 -41.42 -4.99
CA PHE A 126 9.07 -40.16 -4.68
C PHE A 126 8.20 -39.34 -3.71
N THR A 127 8.80 -38.86 -2.66
CA THR A 127 8.16 -37.91 -1.73
C THR A 127 9.02 -36.63 -1.73
N LEU A 128 8.45 -35.48 -2.10
CA LEU A 128 9.09 -34.21 -1.89
C LEU A 128 9.02 -33.88 -0.39
N GLY A 129 10.15 -34.06 0.29
CA GLY A 129 10.30 -33.65 1.68
C GLY A 129 10.61 -32.17 1.81
N ALA A 130 10.94 -31.74 3.03
CA ALA A 130 11.43 -30.38 3.27
C ALA A 130 12.75 -30.14 2.52
N ILE A 131 12.84 -29.02 1.82
CA ILE A 131 14.06 -28.58 1.12
C ILE A 131 14.88 -27.76 2.10
N ALA A 132 16.13 -28.20 2.36
CA ALA A 132 16.96 -27.52 3.36
C ALA A 132 17.31 -26.08 2.96
N ASN A 133 17.56 -25.83 1.67
CA ASN A 133 17.89 -24.49 1.17
C ASN A 133 17.24 -24.23 -0.19
N VAL A 134 16.57 -23.07 -0.33
CA VAL A 134 16.08 -22.57 -1.62
C VAL A 134 16.72 -21.21 -1.88
N LYS A 135 17.35 -21.06 -3.04
CA LYS A 135 17.96 -19.82 -3.48
C LYS A 135 17.27 -19.32 -4.74
N ILE A 136 16.93 -18.06 -4.74
CA ILE A 136 16.39 -17.33 -5.90
C ILE A 136 17.40 -16.27 -6.31
N THR A 137 17.67 -16.15 -7.61
CA THR A 137 18.58 -15.16 -8.16
C THR A 137 17.92 -14.47 -9.35
N LYS A 138 17.90 -13.13 -9.35
CA LYS A 138 17.33 -12.29 -10.42
C LYS A 138 15.89 -12.63 -10.77
N GLY A 139 15.08 -12.95 -9.76
CA GLY A 139 13.66 -13.26 -9.94
C GLY A 139 12.82 -12.04 -10.23
N GLN A 140 11.63 -12.30 -10.73
CA GLN A 140 10.52 -11.35 -10.87
C GLN A 140 9.32 -11.89 -10.12
N LEU A 141 8.57 -11.00 -9.46
CA LEU A 141 7.33 -11.34 -8.77
C LEU A 141 6.25 -10.36 -9.20
N SER A 142 5.10 -10.88 -9.59
CA SER A 142 3.89 -10.07 -9.80
C SER A 142 2.75 -10.61 -8.94
N VAL A 143 1.94 -9.69 -8.39
CA VAL A 143 0.75 -10.03 -7.59
C VAL A 143 -0.44 -9.26 -8.13
N ALA A 144 -1.50 -9.96 -8.48
CA ALA A 144 -2.71 -9.38 -9.03
C ALA A 144 -3.96 -10.12 -8.52
N SER A 145 -5.12 -9.45 -8.58
CA SER A 145 -6.41 -10.10 -8.38
C SER A 145 -7.09 -10.34 -9.72
N LEU A 146 -7.97 -11.33 -9.78
CA LEU A 146 -8.82 -11.54 -10.95
C LEU A 146 -10.02 -10.57 -10.90
N LEU A 147 -10.40 -10.09 -12.07
CA LEU A 147 -11.68 -9.40 -12.26
C LEU A 147 -12.83 -10.40 -12.13
N PRO A 148 -14.07 -9.94 -11.87
CA PRO A 148 -15.25 -10.81 -11.88
C PRO A 148 -15.46 -11.58 -13.19
N SER A 149 -14.87 -11.09 -14.29
CA SER A 149 -14.83 -11.79 -15.59
C SER A 149 -13.87 -12.98 -15.63
N GLY A 150 -13.08 -13.22 -14.58
CA GLY A 150 -12.04 -14.26 -14.53
C GLY A 150 -10.76 -13.88 -15.27
N GLN A 151 -10.63 -12.66 -15.78
CA GLN A 151 -9.40 -12.17 -16.39
C GLN A 151 -8.48 -11.53 -15.35
N PRO A 152 -7.15 -11.50 -15.57
CA PRO A 152 -6.24 -10.78 -14.68
C PRO A 152 -6.66 -9.30 -14.58
N GLY A 153 -6.78 -8.82 -13.36
CA GLY A 153 -7.03 -7.41 -13.06
C GLY A 153 -5.75 -6.59 -12.96
N GLN A 154 -5.80 -5.51 -12.22
CA GLN A 154 -4.64 -4.66 -12.01
C GLN A 154 -3.58 -5.39 -11.19
N VAL A 155 -2.33 -5.31 -11.65
CA VAL A 155 -1.16 -5.71 -10.85
C VAL A 155 -0.98 -4.67 -9.75
N PHE A 156 -0.99 -5.10 -8.50
CA PHE A 156 -0.83 -4.22 -7.35
C PHE A 156 0.54 -4.33 -6.68
N VAL A 157 1.29 -5.42 -6.94
CA VAL A 157 2.71 -5.54 -6.56
C VAL A 157 3.49 -6.12 -7.72
N GLU A 158 4.60 -5.48 -8.07
CA GLU A 158 5.59 -5.98 -9.03
C GLU A 158 6.98 -5.78 -8.45
N ALA A 159 7.80 -6.83 -8.42
CA ALA A 159 9.15 -6.78 -7.90
C ALA A 159 10.13 -7.36 -8.90
N ASP A 160 11.22 -6.60 -9.16
CA ASP A 160 12.28 -6.97 -10.08
C ASP A 160 13.60 -7.19 -9.33
N GLY A 161 14.47 -8.04 -9.92
CA GLY A 161 15.77 -8.35 -9.35
C GLY A 161 15.67 -9.09 -8.03
N VAL A 162 14.59 -9.86 -7.83
CA VAL A 162 14.34 -10.58 -6.57
C VAL A 162 15.42 -11.62 -6.33
N SER A 163 16.05 -11.53 -5.17
CA SER A 163 17.03 -12.49 -4.67
C SER A 163 16.61 -12.93 -3.27
N SER A 164 16.60 -14.25 -3.04
CA SER A 164 16.19 -14.80 -1.76
C SER A 164 17.02 -16.00 -1.39
N GLN A 165 17.21 -16.22 -0.09
CA GLN A 165 17.79 -17.43 0.48
C GLN A 165 16.85 -17.89 1.59
N LEU A 166 16.12 -18.97 1.33
CA LEU A 166 15.19 -19.57 2.27
C LEU A 166 15.79 -20.87 2.82
N ARG A 167 15.47 -21.18 4.06
CA ARG A 167 15.88 -22.38 4.77
C ARG A 167 14.65 -23.15 5.24
N GLN A 168 14.79 -24.47 5.35
CA GLN A 168 13.78 -25.37 5.91
C GLN A 168 12.42 -25.27 5.20
N VAL A 169 12.43 -25.14 3.86
CA VAL A 169 11.21 -24.95 3.08
C VAL A 169 10.40 -26.25 3.07
N ASP A 170 9.26 -26.25 3.77
CA ASP A 170 8.31 -27.37 3.83
C ASP A 170 7.17 -27.14 2.84
N LEU A 171 7.29 -27.71 1.64
CA LEU A 171 6.28 -27.56 0.60
C LEU A 171 4.92 -28.18 0.97
N ASN A 172 4.91 -29.23 1.81
CA ASN A 172 3.68 -29.91 2.20
C ASN A 172 2.82 -29.05 3.14
N ALA A 173 3.42 -28.14 3.89
CA ALA A 173 2.68 -27.24 4.76
C ALA A 173 1.76 -26.27 4.00
N PHE A 174 2.09 -25.92 2.76
CA PHE A 174 1.22 -25.09 1.90
C PHE A 174 0.02 -25.85 1.35
N THR A 175 0.11 -27.17 1.22
CA THR A 175 -0.98 -27.98 0.65
C THR A 175 -2.01 -28.40 1.69
N GLN A 176 -1.65 -28.47 2.98
CA GLN A 176 -2.53 -28.95 4.06
C GLN A 176 -3.43 -27.85 4.66
N SER A 177 -3.17 -26.58 4.39
CA SER A 177 -3.91 -25.46 5.00
C SER A 177 -5.35 -25.28 4.52
N ALA A 178 -5.76 -25.90 3.42
CA ALA A 178 -7.11 -25.77 2.87
C ALA A 178 -8.18 -26.53 3.65
N SER A 179 -7.84 -27.37 4.63
CA SER A 179 -8.77 -28.32 5.27
C SER A 179 -9.28 -27.93 6.66
N ASN A 180 -8.81 -26.84 7.27
CA ASN A 180 -9.14 -26.48 8.66
C ASN A 180 -9.93 -25.17 8.81
N ASP A 181 -11.00 -25.01 8.05
CA ASP A 181 -11.85 -23.80 8.07
C ASP A 181 -12.84 -23.73 9.27
N ASN A 182 -12.73 -24.57 10.28
CA ASN A 182 -13.71 -24.71 11.35
C ASN A 182 -13.37 -24.06 12.70
N MET A 183 -12.43 -23.14 12.79
CA MET A 183 -12.16 -22.44 14.05
C MET A 183 -11.94 -20.94 13.86
N ARG A 184 -13.03 -20.18 13.79
CA ARG A 184 -13.07 -18.81 14.33
C ARG A 184 -14.50 -18.31 14.42
N GLN A 185 -15.10 -18.51 15.57
CA GLN A 185 -16.20 -17.69 16.04
C GLN A 185 -15.64 -16.42 16.67
N ASP A 186 -16.20 -15.35 16.21
CA ASP A 186 -16.11 -13.96 16.62
C ASP A 186 -16.15 -13.80 18.16
N THR A 187 -15.05 -13.38 18.77
CA THR A 187 -15.08 -12.81 20.12
C THR A 187 -14.67 -11.36 20.00
N GLY A 188 -15.64 -10.47 20.11
CA GLY A 188 -15.50 -9.02 20.09
C GLY A 188 -14.46 -8.52 21.10
N GLY A 189 -13.23 -8.42 20.66
CA GLY A 189 -12.11 -7.85 21.40
C GLY A 189 -11.73 -6.50 20.82
N GLY A 190 -11.55 -5.50 21.68
CA GLY A 190 -11.20 -4.15 21.27
C GLY A 190 -9.90 -4.07 20.46
N TRP A 191 -9.73 -2.97 19.73
CA TRP A 191 -8.63 -2.70 18.81
C TRP A 191 -7.20 -2.98 19.32
N LEU A 192 -6.98 -2.95 20.63
CA LEU A 192 -5.70 -3.32 21.27
C LEU A 192 -5.41 -4.82 21.20
N THR A 193 -6.42 -5.68 21.03
CA THR A 193 -6.25 -7.13 20.91
C THR A 193 -5.89 -7.54 19.49
N SER A 194 -6.18 -6.73 18.46
CA SER A 194 -5.77 -6.99 17.08
C SER A 194 -4.24 -7.03 16.93
N PHE A 195 -3.50 -6.22 17.68
CA PHE A 195 -2.03 -6.26 17.69
C PHE A 195 -1.46 -7.56 18.27
N ALA A 196 -2.17 -8.19 19.18
CA ALA A 196 -1.77 -9.49 19.74
C ALA A 196 -2.09 -10.65 18.79
N TYR A 197 -3.13 -10.53 17.97
CA TYR A 197 -3.50 -11.57 17.00
C TYR A 197 -2.58 -11.62 15.77
N ALA A 198 -2.01 -10.51 15.35
CA ALA A 198 -1.01 -10.48 14.27
C ALA A 198 0.33 -11.12 14.67
N ALA A 199 0.56 -11.29 15.98
CA ALA A 199 1.76 -11.92 16.54
C ALA A 199 1.57 -13.40 16.91
N ASP A 200 0.37 -13.97 16.70
CA ASP A 200 0.15 -15.39 16.95
C ASP A 200 0.72 -16.19 15.76
N GLU A 201 1.97 -16.65 15.92
CA GLU A 201 2.64 -17.61 15.06
C GLU A 201 1.91 -18.97 15.11
N SER A 202 0.62 -18.98 14.74
CA SER A 202 -0.20 -20.19 14.76
C SER A 202 0.19 -21.07 13.58
N GLY A 203 1.06 -22.01 13.83
CA GLY A 203 1.47 -23.01 12.86
C GLY A 203 2.97 -23.31 12.88
N LYS A 204 3.34 -24.40 12.25
CA LYS A 204 4.75 -24.77 12.04
C LYS A 204 5.36 -23.84 11.01
N LEU A 205 6.53 -23.28 11.30
CA LEU A 205 7.32 -22.49 10.35
C LEU A 205 7.54 -23.29 9.05
N VAL A 206 7.15 -22.69 7.92
CA VAL A 206 7.27 -23.30 6.59
C VAL A 206 8.60 -22.97 5.96
N ALA A 207 9.05 -21.73 6.10
CA ALA A 207 10.37 -21.29 5.64
C ALA A 207 10.78 -19.99 6.33
N GLU A 208 12.08 -19.81 6.46
CA GLU A 208 12.67 -18.55 6.89
C GLU A 208 13.87 -18.17 6.03
N GLY A 209 14.20 -16.91 5.97
CA GLY A 209 15.39 -16.47 5.24
C GLY A 209 15.47 -14.99 5.02
N THR A 210 16.12 -14.62 3.92
CA THR A 210 16.31 -13.23 3.49
C THR A 210 15.71 -13.04 2.11
N LEU A 211 15.19 -11.83 1.88
CA LEU A 211 14.71 -11.40 0.58
C LEU A 211 15.28 -10.02 0.28
N ALA A 212 15.72 -9.84 -0.96
CA ALA A 212 16.13 -8.54 -1.49
C ALA A 212 15.51 -8.36 -2.88
N SER A 213 15.26 -7.10 -3.26
CA SER A 213 14.80 -6.74 -4.60
C SER A 213 15.43 -5.42 -5.03
N ASP A 214 15.74 -5.30 -6.31
CA ASP A 214 16.28 -4.06 -6.88
C ASP A 214 15.22 -2.96 -6.88
N SER A 215 13.98 -3.31 -7.28
CA SER A 215 12.84 -2.41 -7.28
C SER A 215 11.54 -3.16 -6.96
N VAL A 216 10.65 -2.48 -6.25
CA VAL A 216 9.29 -2.95 -5.97
C VAL A 216 8.31 -1.82 -6.29
N HIS A 217 7.33 -2.13 -7.11
CA HIS A 217 6.20 -1.28 -7.44
C HIS A 217 5.00 -1.76 -6.63
N VAL A 218 4.39 -0.88 -5.85
CA VAL A 218 3.14 -1.15 -5.12
C VAL A 218 2.12 -0.11 -5.57
N LEU A 219 1.18 -0.51 -6.41
CA LEU A 219 0.26 0.42 -7.08
C LEU A 219 1.04 1.51 -7.83
N ASN A 220 0.93 2.76 -7.39
CA ASN A 220 1.62 3.92 -7.96
C ASN A 220 2.96 4.24 -7.27
N LEU A 221 3.30 3.53 -6.21
CA LEU A 221 4.53 3.76 -5.45
C LEU A 221 5.68 2.93 -5.98
N VAL A 222 6.86 3.51 -6.01
CA VAL A 222 8.10 2.84 -6.41
C VAL A 222 9.12 2.94 -5.30
N VAL A 223 9.63 1.79 -4.88
CA VAL A 223 10.70 1.69 -3.88
C VAL A 223 11.86 0.88 -4.44
N THR A 224 13.07 1.12 -3.96
CA THR A 224 14.28 0.49 -4.48
C THR A 224 15.20 0.00 -3.37
N ASN A 225 16.12 -0.91 -3.72
CA ASN A 225 17.08 -1.49 -2.78
C ASN A 225 16.41 -2.13 -1.56
N VAL A 226 15.35 -2.89 -1.82
CA VAL A 226 14.56 -3.55 -0.79
C VAL A 226 15.33 -4.69 -0.17
N LYS A 227 15.32 -4.80 1.16
CA LYS A 227 15.92 -5.90 1.92
C LYS A 227 15.07 -6.21 3.14
N THR A 228 14.90 -7.48 3.46
CA THR A 228 14.13 -7.91 4.64
C THR A 228 14.50 -9.33 5.05
N LYS A 229 14.14 -9.69 6.27
CA LYS A 229 14.02 -11.08 6.69
C LYS A 229 12.60 -11.55 6.43
N LEU A 230 12.47 -12.77 5.92
CA LEU A 230 11.19 -13.36 5.57
C LEU A 230 10.95 -14.58 6.46
N ARG A 231 9.76 -14.63 7.06
CA ARG A 231 9.25 -15.82 7.77
C ARG A 231 7.91 -16.20 7.18
N LEU A 232 7.78 -17.44 6.75
CA LEU A 232 6.58 -17.98 6.11
C LEU A 232 5.95 -19.02 7.01
N PHE A 233 4.66 -18.85 7.25
CA PHE A 233 3.77 -19.81 7.89
C PHE A 233 2.66 -20.20 6.90
N PRO A 234 1.89 -21.25 7.15
CA PRO A 234 0.88 -21.70 6.19
C PRO A 234 -0.11 -20.64 5.75
N GLN A 235 -0.47 -19.72 6.65
CA GLN A 235 -1.44 -18.65 6.38
C GLN A 235 -0.93 -17.25 6.75
N GLN A 236 0.36 -17.11 7.04
CA GLN A 236 0.94 -15.84 7.45
C GLN A 236 2.32 -15.63 6.83
N VAL A 237 2.60 -14.40 6.47
CA VAL A 237 3.88 -13.96 5.93
C VAL A 237 4.36 -12.77 6.73
N PHE A 238 5.60 -12.81 7.23
CA PHE A 238 6.23 -11.73 7.96
C PHE A 238 7.45 -11.22 7.19
N PHE A 239 7.52 -9.91 7.04
CA PHE A 239 8.66 -9.19 6.51
C PHE A 239 9.24 -8.36 7.66
N ASP A 240 10.27 -8.88 8.32
CA ASP A 240 10.87 -8.28 9.50
C ASP A 240 12.02 -7.36 9.09
N GLY A 241 11.97 -6.10 9.52
CA GLY A 241 12.98 -5.11 9.20
C GLY A 241 13.10 -4.87 7.68
N LEU A 242 11.96 -4.64 7.00
CA LEU A 242 11.92 -4.28 5.60
C LEU A 242 12.52 -2.87 5.42
N ASP A 243 13.72 -2.80 4.89
CA ASP A 243 14.47 -1.58 4.61
C ASP A 243 14.46 -1.28 3.11
N PHE A 244 14.18 -0.04 2.73
CA PHE A 244 14.19 0.39 1.33
C PHE A 244 14.38 1.89 1.15
N LYS A 245 14.81 2.27 -0.04
CA LYS A 245 14.87 3.66 -0.48
C LYS A 245 13.59 4.06 -1.21
N CYS A 246 13.07 5.24 -0.89
CA CYS A 246 11.91 5.82 -1.54
C CYS A 246 12.03 7.33 -1.66
N TYR A 247 11.84 7.87 -2.86
CA TYR A 247 11.73 9.31 -3.12
C TYR A 247 12.81 10.17 -2.42
N ASP A 248 14.09 9.86 -2.63
CA ASP A 248 15.28 10.44 -2.01
C ASP A 248 15.46 10.15 -0.51
N GLY A 249 14.48 9.54 0.15
CA GLY A 249 14.51 9.12 1.54
C GLY A 249 14.64 7.61 1.70
N HIS A 250 14.38 7.16 2.90
CA HIS A 250 14.37 5.74 3.27
C HIS A 250 13.18 5.43 4.18
N ALA A 251 12.83 4.16 4.26
CA ALA A 251 11.86 3.64 5.20
C ALA A 251 12.30 2.30 5.80
N GLU A 252 12.00 2.11 7.08
CA GLU A 252 12.08 0.85 7.80
C GLU A 252 10.67 0.42 8.13
N VAL A 253 10.29 -0.81 7.81
CA VAL A 253 8.93 -1.31 7.94
C VAL A 253 8.94 -2.73 8.49
N ASP A 254 8.13 -2.99 9.52
CA ASP A 254 7.72 -4.35 9.86
C ASP A 254 6.33 -4.57 9.27
N LEU A 255 6.18 -5.64 8.50
CA LEU A 255 4.95 -5.91 7.77
C LEU A 255 4.57 -7.38 7.93
N SER A 256 3.33 -7.63 8.26
CA SER A 256 2.76 -8.98 8.26
C SER A 256 1.49 -9.04 7.43
N PHE A 257 1.30 -10.18 6.78
CA PHE A 257 0.08 -10.53 6.07
C PHE A 257 -0.49 -11.82 6.62
N SER A 258 -1.80 -11.82 6.89
CA SER A 258 -2.59 -13.04 7.07
C SER A 258 -3.30 -13.35 5.74
N LEU A 259 -3.08 -14.54 5.22
CA LEU A 259 -3.72 -15.03 4.00
C LEU A 259 -5.00 -15.82 4.29
N ALA A 260 -5.41 -15.87 5.57
CA ALA A 260 -6.64 -16.53 6.00
C ALA A 260 -7.85 -15.65 5.68
N GLY A 261 -8.97 -16.27 5.28
CA GLY A 261 -10.21 -15.59 4.96
C GLY A 261 -10.30 -15.08 3.51
N GLN A 262 -11.36 -14.33 3.21
CA GLN A 262 -11.61 -13.84 1.85
C GLN A 262 -10.68 -12.70 1.44
N ASN A 263 -10.31 -11.87 2.40
CA ASN A 263 -9.40 -10.74 2.18
C ASN A 263 -8.15 -10.90 3.02
N PRO A 264 -6.95 -10.79 2.44
CA PRO A 264 -5.72 -10.74 3.22
C PRO A 264 -5.75 -9.58 4.20
N HIS A 265 -5.44 -9.87 5.47
CA HIS A 265 -5.30 -8.86 6.50
C HIS A 265 -3.83 -8.48 6.63
N TYR A 266 -3.53 -7.18 6.74
CA TYR A 266 -2.18 -6.70 6.93
C TYR A 266 -2.05 -5.87 8.19
N ASN A 267 -0.88 -5.96 8.81
CA ASN A 267 -0.43 -5.09 9.88
C ASN A 267 0.95 -4.54 9.53
N THR A 268 1.14 -3.24 9.73
CA THR A 268 2.43 -2.61 9.41
C THR A 268 2.81 -1.54 10.43
N GLU A 269 4.08 -1.54 10.81
CA GLU A 269 4.74 -0.45 11.51
C GLU A 269 5.83 0.11 10.63
N ALA A 270 5.79 1.40 10.32
CA ALA A 270 6.72 2.06 9.42
C ALA A 270 7.38 3.28 10.05
N LYS A 271 8.66 3.45 9.77
CA LYS A 271 9.43 4.66 10.05
C LYS A 271 9.91 5.25 8.73
N LEU A 272 9.59 6.51 8.50
CA LEU A 272 9.98 7.26 7.31
C LEU A 272 11.04 8.29 7.66
N GLY A 273 12.08 8.40 6.85
CA GLY A 273 13.16 9.35 7.05
C GLY A 273 13.56 10.05 5.76
N GLY A 274 13.48 11.39 5.74
CA GLY A 274 14.01 12.20 4.65
C GLY A 274 13.29 12.08 3.31
N VAL A 275 12.03 11.62 3.27
CA VAL A 275 11.27 11.39 2.04
C VAL A 275 10.93 12.71 1.35
N ASN A 276 11.26 12.85 0.08
CA ASN A 276 10.91 13.99 -0.76
C ASN A 276 9.39 13.96 -1.07
N LEU A 277 8.65 14.81 -0.38
CA LEU A 277 7.19 14.81 -0.47
C LEU A 277 6.67 15.18 -1.86
N ALA A 278 7.36 16.06 -2.59
CA ALA A 278 6.95 16.40 -3.95
C ALA A 278 6.99 15.17 -4.87
N LYS A 279 8.10 14.43 -4.84
CA LYS A 279 8.25 13.18 -5.63
C LYS A 279 7.26 12.10 -5.20
N LEU A 280 6.98 11.97 -3.90
CA LEU A 280 5.97 11.05 -3.39
C LEU A 280 4.59 11.40 -3.92
N LEU A 281 4.21 12.68 -3.87
CA LEU A 281 2.91 13.15 -4.33
C LEU A 281 2.75 13.11 -5.85
N ASP A 282 3.84 13.09 -6.63
CA ASP A 282 3.80 12.91 -8.07
C ASP A 282 3.22 11.55 -8.50
N ALA A 283 3.30 10.54 -7.62
CA ALA A 283 2.68 9.24 -7.82
C ALA A 283 1.14 9.29 -7.76
N PHE A 284 0.56 10.36 -7.20
CA PHE A 284 -0.88 10.51 -7.01
C PHE A 284 -1.39 11.73 -7.82
N PRO A 285 -2.13 11.53 -8.93
CA PRO A 285 -2.56 12.61 -9.82
C PRO A 285 -3.27 13.77 -9.09
N ASP A 286 -4.15 13.44 -8.14
CA ASP A 286 -4.94 14.42 -7.37
C ASP A 286 -4.12 15.19 -6.33
N ALA A 287 -2.97 14.70 -5.93
CA ALA A 287 -2.07 15.29 -4.93
C ALA A 287 -0.85 15.97 -5.55
N ARG A 288 -0.58 15.74 -6.85
CA ARG A 288 0.57 16.27 -7.56
C ARG A 288 0.67 17.79 -7.43
N GLY A 289 1.86 18.27 -7.05
CA GLY A 289 2.16 19.68 -6.95
C GLY A 289 1.47 20.42 -5.79
N LYS A 290 0.70 19.73 -4.94
CA LYS A 290 -0.02 20.41 -3.83
C LYS A 290 0.85 20.72 -2.62
N MET A 291 1.93 19.96 -2.42
CA MET A 291 2.84 20.17 -1.30
C MET A 291 4.26 19.75 -1.66
N THR A 292 5.24 20.47 -1.13
CA THR A 292 6.66 20.09 -1.19
C THR A 292 7.24 20.05 0.22
N GLY A 293 8.43 19.48 0.37
CA GLY A 293 9.16 19.44 1.63
C GLY A 293 9.77 18.07 1.89
N THR A 294 10.40 17.92 3.04
CA THR A 294 11.00 16.67 3.51
C THR A 294 10.09 16.05 4.57
N LEU A 295 9.60 14.84 4.29
CA LEU A 295 8.71 14.09 5.16
C LEU A 295 9.51 13.12 6.04
N ASP A 296 9.26 13.17 7.33
CA ASP A 296 9.69 12.19 8.33
C ASP A 296 8.49 11.74 9.15
N GLY A 297 8.54 10.54 9.73
CA GLY A 297 7.47 10.13 10.64
C GLY A 297 7.39 8.65 10.92
N THR A 298 6.37 8.30 11.68
CA THR A 298 6.04 6.92 12.05
C THR A 298 4.57 6.65 11.75
N LEU A 299 4.29 5.44 11.28
CA LEU A 299 2.96 4.96 10.94
C LEU A 299 2.75 3.56 11.52
N LYS A 300 1.55 3.32 12.06
CA LYS A 300 1.06 1.99 12.38
C LYS A 300 -0.28 1.84 11.71
N LEU A 301 -0.39 0.89 10.79
CA LEU A 301 -1.61 0.65 10.02
C LEU A 301 -2.02 -0.80 10.13
N ASP A 302 -3.31 -1.00 10.14
CA ASP A 302 -3.99 -2.28 10.20
C ASP A 302 -5.18 -2.21 9.25
N GLY A 303 -5.36 -3.24 8.42
CA GLY A 303 -6.42 -3.23 7.44
C GLY A 303 -6.51 -4.53 6.63
N GLU A 304 -7.45 -4.56 5.72
CA GLU A 304 -7.64 -5.66 4.79
C GLU A 304 -7.32 -5.22 3.36
N VAL A 305 -6.72 -6.10 2.58
CA VAL A 305 -6.58 -5.89 1.13
C VAL A 305 -7.93 -6.16 0.49
N SER A 306 -8.77 -5.14 0.43
CA SER A 306 -10.10 -5.23 -0.17
C SER A 306 -10.03 -5.03 -1.68
N GLN A 307 -10.95 -5.68 -2.40
CA GLN A 307 -11.24 -5.40 -3.82
C GLN A 307 -12.11 -4.14 -4.01
N SER A 308 -12.39 -3.42 -2.94
CA SER A 308 -13.08 -2.14 -2.99
C SER A 308 -12.34 -1.15 -3.90
N THR A 309 -13.10 -0.33 -4.60
CA THR A 309 -12.55 0.79 -5.38
C THR A 309 -11.88 1.86 -4.52
N ASP A 310 -12.12 1.83 -3.21
CA ASP A 310 -11.51 2.71 -2.23
C ASP A 310 -10.46 1.94 -1.40
N PRO A 311 -9.15 2.12 -1.70
CA PRO A 311 -8.07 1.43 -0.99
C PRO A 311 -7.92 1.86 0.48
N LEU A 312 -8.63 2.91 0.91
CA LEU A 312 -8.61 3.42 2.28
C LEU A 312 -9.78 2.91 3.12
N GLU A 313 -10.69 2.13 2.52
CA GLU A 313 -11.83 1.57 3.24
C GLU A 313 -11.37 0.54 4.27
N GLY A 314 -11.84 0.68 5.50
CA GLY A 314 -11.54 -0.26 6.58
C GLY A 314 -10.16 -0.10 7.24
N ILE A 315 -9.31 0.80 6.75
CA ILE A 315 -8.00 1.05 7.36
C ILE A 315 -8.18 1.63 8.76
N ARG A 316 -7.39 1.12 9.69
CA ARG A 316 -7.22 1.63 11.06
C ARG A 316 -5.75 1.94 11.30
N GLY A 317 -5.48 2.82 12.25
CA GLY A 317 -4.08 3.06 12.60
C GLY A 317 -3.85 4.36 13.33
N SER A 318 -2.58 4.72 13.42
CA SER A 318 -2.11 5.96 14.02
C SER A 318 -0.76 6.34 13.44
N GLY A 319 -0.39 7.60 13.60
CA GLY A 319 0.91 8.04 13.15
C GLY A 319 1.25 9.44 13.61
N GLN A 320 2.54 9.74 13.47
CA GLN A 320 3.11 11.06 13.65
C GLN A 320 3.90 11.40 12.39
N LEU A 321 3.51 12.47 11.72
CA LEU A 321 4.18 12.92 10.51
C LEU A 321 4.70 14.34 10.70
N SER A 322 5.86 14.61 10.15
CA SER A 322 6.47 15.93 10.12
C SER A 322 6.99 16.23 8.72
N VAL A 323 6.60 17.37 8.18
CA VAL A 323 7.14 17.89 6.91
C VAL A 323 7.94 19.13 7.22
N ARG A 324 9.18 19.18 6.76
CA ARG A 324 10.09 20.30 7.00
C ARG A 324 10.44 21.02 5.70
N LYS A 325 10.65 22.34 5.80
CA LYS A 325 11.16 23.20 4.71
C LYS A 325 10.36 23.02 3.42
N GLY A 326 9.05 23.23 3.49
CA GLY A 326 8.16 22.97 2.38
C GLY A 326 7.42 24.19 1.88
N LYS A 327 6.61 23.92 0.84
CA LYS A 327 5.68 24.88 0.24
C LYS A 327 4.33 24.21 0.01
N LEU A 328 3.29 25.00 0.07
CA LEU A 328 1.90 24.66 -0.26
C LEU A 328 1.45 25.52 -1.45
N PRO A 329 1.87 25.20 -2.70
CA PRO A 329 1.45 25.95 -3.86
C PRO A 329 -0.05 25.72 -4.09
N GLY A 330 -0.86 26.75 -4.11
CA GLY A 330 -2.26 26.64 -4.50
C GLY A 330 -3.29 26.46 -3.39
N LEU A 331 -2.90 26.54 -2.12
CA LEU A 331 -3.90 26.79 -1.09
C LEU A 331 -4.49 28.21 -1.28
N GLN A 332 -5.76 28.27 -1.65
CA GLN A 332 -6.53 29.53 -1.65
C GLN A 332 -6.57 30.18 -0.25
N PHE A 333 -6.17 29.43 0.77
CA PHE A 333 -5.87 29.84 2.11
C PHE A 333 -4.95 31.07 2.18
N ASN A 334 -4.01 31.19 1.23
CA ASN A 334 -3.16 32.39 1.12
C ASN A 334 -3.95 33.65 0.82
N LYS A 335 -5.03 33.55 0.06
CA LYS A 335 -5.85 34.73 -0.30
C LYS A 335 -6.66 35.20 0.90
N ASP A 336 -7.28 34.28 1.62
CA ASP A 336 -8.10 34.62 2.80
C ASP A 336 -7.25 35.15 3.96
N LEU A 337 -6.04 34.56 4.15
CA LEU A 337 -5.05 35.08 5.11
C LEU A 337 -4.42 36.40 4.68
N LEU A 338 -4.17 36.59 3.38
CA LEU A 338 -3.71 37.87 2.84
C LEU A 338 -4.76 38.96 3.00
N ASP A 339 -6.01 38.63 2.75
CA ASP A 339 -7.12 39.58 2.93
C ASP A 339 -7.32 39.90 4.42
N LEU A 340 -7.12 38.94 5.31
CA LEU A 340 -7.07 39.18 6.75
C LEU A 340 -5.90 40.08 7.16
N ALA A 341 -4.70 39.82 6.63
CA ALA A 341 -3.53 40.65 6.89
C ALA A 341 -3.70 42.08 6.35
N ARG A 342 -4.34 42.27 5.18
CA ARG A 342 -4.70 43.56 4.61
C ARG A 342 -5.76 44.29 5.44
N LEU A 343 -6.81 43.57 5.88
CA LEU A 343 -7.86 44.11 6.74
C LEU A 343 -7.32 44.55 8.09
N ALA A 344 -6.38 43.83 8.65
CA ALA A 344 -5.71 44.16 9.90
C ALA A 344 -4.72 45.33 9.77
N LYS A 345 -4.61 45.96 8.57
CA LYS A 345 -3.59 46.99 8.27
C LYS A 345 -2.18 46.57 8.68
N MET A 346 -1.95 45.25 8.70
CA MET A 346 -0.63 44.70 8.86
C MET A 346 0.11 44.99 7.56
N GLY A 347 1.31 45.55 7.64
CA GLY A 347 2.13 45.86 6.46
C GLY A 347 2.24 44.63 5.56
N PRO A 348 2.68 44.77 4.30
CA PRO A 348 2.77 43.68 3.37
C PRO A 348 3.53 42.56 4.06
N ALA A 349 2.88 41.39 4.20
CA ALA A 349 3.56 40.17 4.62
C ALA A 349 4.72 39.93 3.63
N SER A 350 5.91 40.29 4.04
CA SER A 350 7.11 40.18 3.22
C SER A 350 7.49 38.70 3.20
N GLY A 351 7.06 37.99 2.16
CA GLY A 351 7.43 36.61 1.96
C GLY A 351 6.36 35.80 1.25
N ASP A 352 6.78 34.66 0.74
CA ASP A 352 5.91 33.61 0.18
C ASP A 352 5.15 32.91 1.33
N LEU A 353 3.88 33.31 1.54
CA LEU A 353 3.01 32.74 2.58
C LEU A 353 2.73 31.21 2.37
N GLY A 354 3.02 30.70 1.18
CA GLY A 354 2.95 29.28 0.90
C GLY A 354 4.14 28.50 1.45
N SER A 355 5.22 29.18 1.86
CA SER A 355 6.39 28.52 2.44
C SER A 355 6.24 28.33 3.94
N PHE A 356 6.66 27.16 4.43
CA PHE A 356 6.65 26.82 5.85
C PHE A 356 7.98 26.18 6.29
N SER A 357 8.31 26.36 7.56
CA SER A 357 9.45 25.71 8.19
C SER A 357 9.12 24.29 8.63
N SER A 358 7.92 24.07 9.17
CA SER A 358 7.46 22.74 9.58
C SER A 358 5.93 22.63 9.60
N ILE A 359 5.47 21.41 9.31
CA ILE A 359 4.13 20.91 9.62
C ILE A 359 4.32 19.65 10.46
N ALA A 360 3.63 19.52 11.57
CA ALA A 360 3.64 18.32 12.40
C ALA A 360 2.19 17.90 12.68
N VAL A 361 1.91 16.60 12.53
CA VAL A 361 0.56 16.04 12.67
C VAL A 361 0.63 14.75 13.47
N ASP A 362 -0.17 14.69 14.56
CA ASP A 362 -0.44 13.47 15.32
C ASP A 362 -1.86 13.01 14.99
N PHE A 363 -2.03 11.82 14.47
CA PHE A 363 -3.34 11.36 14.00
C PHE A 363 -3.64 9.89 14.36
N LYS A 364 -4.95 9.59 14.36
CA LYS A 364 -5.49 8.25 14.49
C LYS A 364 -6.54 8.01 13.40
N ILE A 365 -6.47 6.87 12.73
CA ILE A 365 -7.45 6.44 11.73
C ILE A 365 -8.41 5.46 12.39
N ALA A 366 -9.68 5.77 12.40
CA ALA A 366 -10.75 4.90 12.87
C ALA A 366 -12.09 5.32 12.26
N ASN A 367 -12.98 4.37 12.00
CA ASN A 367 -14.33 4.61 11.48
C ASN A 367 -14.34 5.45 10.19
N ASN A 368 -13.46 5.12 9.26
CA ASN A 368 -13.26 5.83 7.99
C ASN A 368 -12.97 7.34 8.16
N ARG A 369 -12.33 7.71 9.26
CA ARG A 369 -11.90 9.09 9.54
C ARG A 369 -10.48 9.14 10.05
N ILE A 370 -9.73 10.14 9.60
CA ILE A 370 -8.48 10.55 10.23
C ILE A 370 -8.83 11.57 11.32
N ASN A 371 -8.60 11.21 12.57
CA ASN A 371 -8.78 12.09 13.72
C ASN A 371 -7.42 12.65 14.10
N THR A 372 -7.24 13.95 13.97
CA THR A 372 -6.01 14.68 14.24
C THR A 372 -6.10 15.27 15.64
N ALA A 373 -5.33 14.73 16.55
CA ALA A 373 -5.25 15.24 17.92
C ALA A 373 -4.51 16.58 17.96
N ARG A 374 -3.47 16.70 17.13
CA ARG A 374 -2.67 17.90 16.99
C ARG A 374 -2.21 18.07 15.55
N ALA A 375 -2.42 19.25 14.99
CA ALA A 375 -1.81 19.71 13.75
C ALA A 375 -1.15 21.06 14.04
N ALA A 376 0.16 21.14 13.86
CA ALA A 376 0.94 22.34 14.03
C ALA A 376 1.58 22.73 12.71
N PHE A 377 1.39 23.97 12.28
CA PHE A 377 2.01 24.56 11.09
C PHE A 377 2.82 25.78 11.54
N VAL A 378 4.07 25.85 11.13
CA VAL A 378 4.96 26.99 11.39
C VAL A 378 5.42 27.57 10.05
N GLY A 379 4.87 28.72 9.70
CA GLY A 379 5.16 29.39 8.43
C GLY A 379 5.85 30.73 8.59
N ASN A 380 5.99 31.45 7.47
CA ASN A 380 6.55 32.80 7.45
C ASN A 380 5.54 33.79 8.05
N GLY A 381 5.69 34.08 9.34
CA GLY A 381 4.83 35.04 10.05
C GLY A 381 3.44 34.52 10.43
N VAL A 382 3.15 33.27 10.15
CA VAL A 382 1.87 32.61 10.49
C VAL A 382 2.15 31.25 11.13
N ASP A 383 1.65 31.03 12.32
CA ASP A 383 1.63 29.74 12.98
C ASP A 383 0.17 29.30 13.16
N ILE A 384 -0.10 28.00 12.99
CA ILE A 384 -1.42 27.43 13.16
C ILE A 384 -1.30 26.22 14.06
N ASP A 385 -2.11 26.19 15.10
CA ASP A 385 -2.30 25.02 15.96
C ASP A 385 -3.78 24.61 15.87
N GLY A 386 -4.04 23.35 15.57
CA GLY A 386 -5.40 22.87 15.42
C GLY A 386 -5.56 21.40 15.72
N SER A 387 -6.82 20.99 15.81
CA SER A 387 -7.23 19.59 15.91
C SER A 387 -8.54 19.41 15.14
N GLY A 388 -8.86 18.16 14.81
CA GLY A 388 -10.09 17.91 14.04
C GLY A 388 -10.12 16.57 13.37
N SER A 389 -10.91 16.46 12.33
CA SER A 389 -11.01 15.21 11.58
C SER A 389 -11.27 15.43 10.09
N LEU A 390 -10.84 14.43 9.31
CA LEU A 390 -11.03 14.30 7.88
C LEU A 390 -11.71 12.96 7.59
N ALA A 391 -12.83 12.93 6.88
CA ALA A 391 -13.43 11.71 6.40
C ALA A 391 -12.61 11.12 5.25
N LEU A 392 -12.35 9.81 5.27
CA LEU A 392 -11.66 9.10 4.21
C LEU A 392 -12.59 8.76 3.05
N ALA A 393 -13.88 8.54 3.34
CA ALA A 393 -14.89 8.21 2.34
C ALA A 393 -15.54 9.45 1.72
N GLY A 394 -16.00 9.33 0.48
CA GLY A 394 -16.74 10.36 -0.25
C GLY A 394 -15.85 11.53 -0.68
N GLN A 395 -16.33 12.77 -0.50
CA GLN A 395 -15.59 13.97 -0.90
C GLN A 395 -14.55 14.46 0.12
N GLY A 396 -14.27 13.67 1.17
CA GLY A 396 -13.32 14.06 2.21
C GLY A 396 -13.80 15.24 3.07
N SER A 397 -14.86 15.04 3.85
CA SER A 397 -15.38 16.12 4.71
C SER A 397 -14.39 16.51 5.80
N LEU A 398 -14.19 17.80 5.96
CA LEU A 398 -13.29 18.44 6.92
C LEU A 398 -14.08 18.97 8.13
N ASP A 399 -13.52 18.77 9.33
CA ASP A 399 -14.00 19.37 10.56
C ASP A 399 -12.81 19.64 11.48
N TYR A 400 -12.17 20.80 11.30
CA TYR A 400 -11.01 21.23 12.08
C TYR A 400 -11.28 22.56 12.78
N GLN A 401 -10.67 22.72 13.93
CA GLN A 401 -10.69 23.97 14.69
C GLN A 401 -9.33 24.23 15.32
N GLY A 402 -9.04 25.48 15.60
CA GLY A 402 -7.76 25.82 16.20
C GLY A 402 -7.53 27.31 16.34
N VAL A 403 -6.26 27.66 16.44
CA VAL A 403 -5.78 29.02 16.59
C VAL A 403 -4.77 29.34 15.50
N VAL A 404 -4.98 30.45 14.80
CA VAL A 404 -4.00 31.07 13.90
C VAL A 404 -3.32 32.20 14.66
N LYS A 405 -2.00 32.18 14.69
CA LYS A 405 -1.17 33.24 15.27
C LYS A 405 -0.43 33.94 14.13
N VAL A 406 -0.60 35.28 14.03
CA VAL A 406 0.00 36.10 12.98
C VAL A 406 0.95 37.12 13.61
N ALA A 407 2.16 37.21 13.08
CA ALA A 407 3.12 38.22 13.52
C ALA A 407 2.57 39.63 13.22
N ALA A 408 2.53 40.50 14.23
CA ALA A 408 2.08 41.88 14.08
C ALA A 408 3.26 42.84 14.15
N SER A 409 3.26 43.88 13.30
CA SER A 409 4.23 44.98 13.45
C SER A 409 3.90 45.79 14.70
N GLN A 410 4.90 46.31 15.41
CA GLN A 410 4.71 47.04 16.68
C GLN A 410 3.81 48.23 16.54
N ASN A 411 3.77 48.89 15.37
CA ASN A 411 2.91 50.07 15.12
C ASN A 411 1.43 49.74 14.85
N SER A 412 1.12 48.48 14.59
CA SER A 412 -0.23 47.99 14.30
C SER A 412 -0.98 47.50 15.54
N LEU A 413 -0.28 47.12 16.60
CA LEU A 413 -0.84 46.46 17.78
C LEU A 413 -1.82 47.39 18.55
N THR A 414 -1.50 48.67 18.69
CA THR A 414 -2.32 49.65 19.46
C THR A 414 -3.63 49.99 18.77
N ASN A 415 -3.65 50.04 17.43
CA ASN A 415 -4.85 50.39 16.67
C ASN A 415 -5.79 49.24 16.40
N ILE A 416 -5.29 48.00 16.48
CA ILE A 416 -6.07 46.81 16.17
C ILE A 416 -6.72 46.21 17.43
N LEU A 417 -6.07 46.32 18.59
CA LEU A 417 -6.64 45.85 19.87
C LEU A 417 -7.92 46.59 20.26
N SER A 418 -8.10 47.86 19.81
CA SER A 418 -9.30 48.63 20.06
C SER A 418 -10.46 48.33 19.10
N GLY A 419 -10.23 47.63 17.97
CA GLY A 419 -11.24 47.44 16.92
C GLY A 419 -11.61 45.96 16.61
N LEU A 420 -10.80 44.98 16.99
CA LEU A 420 -11.03 43.58 16.69
C LEU A 420 -11.43 42.79 17.94
N ALA A 421 -12.73 42.73 18.21
CA ALA A 421 -13.27 41.90 19.27
C ALA A 421 -13.01 40.40 18.96
N GLY A 422 -12.19 39.74 19.80
CA GLY A 422 -11.88 38.30 19.68
C GLY A 422 -10.42 37.96 19.35
N ALA A 423 -9.58 38.94 19.06
CA ALA A 423 -8.14 38.74 18.97
C ALA A 423 -7.51 38.79 20.36
N THR A 424 -6.63 37.83 20.64
CA THR A 424 -5.80 37.82 21.85
C THR A 424 -4.34 37.98 21.48
N LEU A 425 -3.54 38.54 22.37
CA LEU A 425 -2.10 38.60 22.19
C LEU A 425 -1.50 37.35 22.83
N ALA A 426 -0.81 36.53 22.03
CA ALA A 426 -0.08 35.35 22.51
C ALA A 426 1.32 35.36 21.88
N ASP A 427 2.35 35.37 22.73
CA ASP A 427 3.77 35.35 22.33
C ASP A 427 4.15 36.46 21.36
N GLY A 428 3.59 37.68 21.53
CA GLY A 428 3.82 38.81 20.65
C GLY A 428 3.16 38.72 19.26
N LYS A 429 2.33 37.68 19.03
CA LYS A 429 1.52 37.47 17.83
C LYS A 429 0.04 37.69 18.13
N MET A 430 -0.72 38.12 17.13
CA MET A 430 -2.17 38.15 17.22
C MET A 430 -2.74 36.78 16.97
N ALA A 431 -3.55 36.27 17.90
CA ALA A 431 -4.16 34.97 17.87
C ALA A 431 -5.67 35.06 17.56
N PHE A 432 -6.13 34.24 16.62
CA PHE A 432 -7.52 34.14 16.18
C PHE A 432 -7.98 32.72 16.21
N HIS A 433 -9.17 32.43 16.72
CA HIS A 433 -9.79 31.13 16.61
C HIS A 433 -10.37 30.93 15.22
N PHE A 434 -10.19 29.73 14.65
CA PHE A 434 -10.73 29.37 13.34
C PHE A 434 -11.52 28.06 13.38
N ALA A 435 -12.37 27.89 12.37
CA ALA A 435 -12.91 26.60 11.97
C ALA A 435 -12.65 26.39 10.48
N LEU A 436 -12.26 25.14 10.12
CA LEU A 436 -12.08 24.70 8.74
C LEU A 436 -13.06 23.55 8.52
N THR A 437 -14.06 23.78 7.67
CA THR A 437 -15.14 22.84 7.34
C THR A 437 -15.23 22.66 5.82
N GLY A 438 -16.23 21.93 5.35
CA GLY A 438 -16.41 21.65 3.92
C GLY A 438 -15.72 20.37 3.48
N THR A 439 -15.12 20.35 2.30
CA THR A 439 -14.45 19.18 1.73
C THR A 439 -13.02 19.50 1.34
N LEU A 440 -12.19 18.47 1.08
CA LEU A 440 -10.82 18.64 0.57
C LEU A 440 -10.76 19.46 -0.72
N GLN A 441 -11.79 19.36 -1.57
CA GLN A 441 -11.86 20.09 -2.83
C GLN A 441 -12.42 21.50 -2.66
N ASN A 442 -13.25 21.73 -1.62
CA ASN A 442 -13.87 23.01 -1.34
C ASN A 442 -13.84 23.31 0.17
N PRO A 443 -12.65 23.59 0.72
CA PRO A 443 -12.50 23.91 2.14
C PRO A 443 -13.09 25.28 2.44
N LYS A 444 -13.83 25.38 3.55
CA LYS A 444 -14.40 26.62 4.07
C LYS A 444 -13.69 27.00 5.36
N PHE A 445 -12.92 28.06 5.28
CA PHE A 445 -12.24 28.66 6.44
C PHE A 445 -13.09 29.77 7.03
N THR A 446 -13.32 29.75 8.35
CA THR A 446 -14.07 30.78 9.07
C THR A 446 -13.34 31.16 10.35
N LEU A 447 -13.22 32.47 10.59
CA LEU A 447 -12.75 32.98 11.87
C LEU A 447 -13.90 33.02 12.87
N LYS A 448 -13.69 32.48 14.07
CA LYS A 448 -14.64 32.57 15.16
C LYS A 448 -14.42 33.90 15.90
N SER A 449 -15.36 34.81 15.80
CA SER A 449 -15.37 36.04 16.63
C SER A 449 -15.95 35.72 18.01
N GLY A 450 -15.34 36.25 19.06
CA GLY A 450 -15.72 35.95 20.46
C GLY A 450 -17.06 36.55 20.93
N ARG A 451 -17.84 37.28 20.10
CA ARG A 451 -19.18 37.78 20.40
C ARG A 451 -20.01 37.97 19.13
N ALA A 452 -21.24 37.46 19.14
CA ALA A 452 -22.25 37.82 18.14
C ALA A 452 -22.47 39.35 18.18
N GLY A 453 -22.23 40.04 17.07
CA GLY A 453 -22.37 41.51 16.97
C GLY A 453 -21.06 42.31 16.95
N SER A 454 -19.90 41.65 16.95
CA SER A 454 -18.62 42.35 16.82
C SER A 454 -18.37 42.81 15.37
N PRO A 455 -17.59 43.89 15.15
CA PRO A 455 -17.21 44.35 13.82
C PRO A 455 -16.58 43.31 12.93
N LEU A 456 -15.91 42.30 13.53
CA LEU A 456 -15.31 41.17 12.83
C LEU A 456 -16.38 40.24 12.22
N GLY A 457 -17.52 40.05 12.90
CA GLY A 457 -18.65 39.27 12.35
C GLY A 457 -19.27 39.95 11.13
N ALA A 458 -19.33 41.27 11.13
CA ALA A 458 -19.81 42.05 10.00
C ALA A 458 -18.82 42.01 8.82
N ILE A 459 -17.51 42.00 9.08
CA ILE A 459 -16.47 41.93 8.05
C ILE A 459 -16.41 40.54 7.43
N THR A 460 -16.51 39.46 8.23
CA THR A 460 -16.56 38.09 7.70
C THR A 460 -17.85 37.83 6.93
N GLY A 461 -18.97 38.39 7.34
CA GLY A 461 -20.23 38.37 6.60
C GLY A 461 -20.17 39.16 5.28
N ALA A 462 -19.51 40.32 5.26
CA ALA A 462 -19.31 41.11 4.05
C ALA A 462 -18.36 40.43 3.05
N LEU A 463 -17.30 39.80 3.53
CA LEU A 463 -16.37 39.00 2.70
C LEU A 463 -17.06 37.75 2.11
N ALA A 464 -17.84 37.03 2.90
CA ALA A 464 -18.63 35.91 2.43
C ALA A 464 -19.69 36.33 1.41
N GLY A 465 -20.31 37.50 1.61
CA GLY A 465 -21.25 38.11 0.68
C GLY A 465 -20.61 38.57 -0.64
N GLN A 466 -19.40 39.10 -0.62
CA GLN A 466 -18.67 39.49 -1.84
C GLN A 466 -18.15 38.27 -2.63
N MET A 467 -17.74 37.18 -1.97
CA MET A 467 -17.35 35.95 -2.65
C MET A 467 -18.56 35.25 -3.28
N GLY A 468 -19.74 35.32 -2.66
CA GLY A 468 -21.01 34.85 -3.23
C GLY A 468 -21.46 35.65 -4.45
N ALA A 469 -21.22 36.99 -4.47
CA ALA A 469 -21.56 37.87 -5.57
C ALA A 469 -20.60 37.73 -6.77
N ALA A 470 -19.31 37.49 -6.52
CA ALA A 470 -18.32 37.31 -7.59
C ALA A 470 -18.54 35.99 -8.37
N SER A 471 -19.07 34.96 -7.72
CA SER A 471 -19.41 33.69 -8.40
C SER A 471 -20.69 33.76 -9.25
N GLN A 472 -21.54 34.78 -9.08
CA GLN A 472 -22.72 34.98 -9.90
C GLN A 472 -22.48 35.88 -11.14
N GLN A 473 -21.36 36.62 -11.22
CA GLN A 473 -21.05 37.50 -12.35
C GLN A 473 -20.29 36.81 -13.51
N GLN A 474 -19.98 35.55 -13.43
CA GLN A 474 -19.34 34.79 -14.52
C GLN A 474 -20.25 33.79 -15.23
N ARG A 475 -21.55 34.05 -15.33
CA ARG A 475 -22.37 33.39 -16.34
C ARG A 475 -22.27 34.19 -17.64
N PRO A 476 -21.73 33.66 -18.74
CA PRO A 476 -21.78 34.35 -20.02
C PRO A 476 -23.26 34.47 -20.46
N ALA A 477 -23.67 35.68 -20.76
CA ALA A 477 -24.95 35.96 -21.37
C ALA A 477 -25.00 35.26 -22.73
N ASN A 478 -25.98 34.39 -22.89
CA ASN A 478 -26.26 33.70 -24.14
C ASN A 478 -26.96 34.70 -25.09
N PRO A 479 -26.38 35.16 -26.20
CA PRO A 479 -27.06 36.03 -27.13
C PRO A 479 -27.86 35.21 -28.12
N GLY A 480 -29.18 35.36 -28.09
CA GLY A 480 -29.97 35.02 -29.25
C GLY A 480 -30.98 33.90 -29.05
N GLN A 481 -32.21 34.35 -28.81
CA GLN A 481 -33.39 33.85 -29.53
C GLN A 481 -34.52 34.86 -29.41
N GLY A 482 -34.57 35.75 -30.40
CA GLY A 482 -35.76 36.49 -30.73
C GLY A 482 -36.78 35.56 -31.40
N VAL A 483 -37.85 35.29 -30.69
CA VAL A 483 -39.00 34.59 -31.30
C VAL A 483 -40.01 35.62 -31.74
N THR A 484 -40.04 35.87 -33.04
CA THR A 484 -41.13 36.56 -33.70
C THR A 484 -42.35 35.64 -33.79
N ALA A 485 -43.44 36.06 -33.15
CA ALA A 485 -44.71 35.42 -33.25
C ALA A 485 -45.36 35.66 -34.62
N VAL A 486 -45.75 34.60 -35.32
CA VAL A 486 -46.56 34.65 -36.54
C VAL A 486 -47.97 34.26 -36.18
N PRO A 487 -49.01 35.04 -36.57
CA PRO A 487 -50.40 34.79 -36.19
C PRO A 487 -51.02 33.65 -37.06
N LYS A 488 -51.78 32.78 -36.40
CA LYS A 488 -52.61 31.76 -37.05
C LYS A 488 -53.74 32.40 -37.84
N LYS A 489 -53.78 32.12 -39.15
CA LYS A 489 -54.97 32.29 -39.99
C LYS A 489 -55.85 31.02 -39.91
N LYS A 490 -57.13 31.22 -39.63
CA LYS A 490 -58.23 30.27 -39.78
C LYS A 490 -58.66 30.23 -41.28
N ASN A 491 -59.08 29.14 -41.73
CA ASN A 491 -60.17 28.81 -42.56
C ASN A 491 -60.24 27.88 -43.58
N PRO A 492 -61.20 27.54 -44.20
CA PRO A 492 -62.45 26.98 -43.70
C PRO A 492 -62.45 25.45 -43.75
#